data_825ab1aedb3e3b31a1dfd7fde4c27897
#
_entry.id   825ab1aedb3e3b31a1dfd7fde4c27897
#
_cell.length_a   1.000
_cell.length_b   1.000
_cell.length_c   1.000
_cell.angle_alpha   90.00
_cell.angle_beta   90.00
_cell.angle_gamma   90.00
#
_symmetry.space_group_name_H-M   'P 1'
#
loop_
_entity.id
_entity.type
_entity.pdbx_description
1 polymer ?
#
loop_
_entity_poly.entity_id
_entity_poly.type
_entity_poly.pdbx_seq_one_letter_code
_entity_poly.pdbx_strand_id
1 'polypeptide(L)'
;YFTYPYIYMGGGVSVGDINNDDLDDIFFTGNMTQNKLYLNKGDLKFDDITDYSGSGGDDRWYTGSTMVDINNDGLLDIYVSVAGLDGIKNNELYINNGDNTFTESAKDYGIDDIGNSVQATFFDYDKDGDLDLYVANYPITPFDAPRSYYFYKMQNTDDYETDNLYRNDGSSFTRVTEEAGLRTYGLTLSASIGDLNNDSYPDIYISIDFSSPDFMYMNNGDGTFSDVVKETTNQTSFYGMGVDIADFNNDSYLDYIQVDMDAKDNRRSKANMASMNP
;
A
#
# COMPACT_ATOMS: atom_id res chain seq x y z
N TYR A 1 16.93 -17.45 -9.27
CA TYR A 1 15.56 -17.72 -9.69
C TYR A 1 14.53 -16.91 -8.88
N PHE A 2 14.82 -16.45 -7.65
CA PHE A 2 13.94 -15.67 -6.80
C PHE A 2 14.65 -14.41 -6.32
N THR A 3 14.99 -13.53 -7.23
CA THR A 3 15.58 -12.24 -6.87
C THR A 3 14.54 -11.29 -6.28
N TYR A 4 13.27 -11.46 -6.67
CA TYR A 4 12.16 -10.64 -6.22
C TYR A 4 10.88 -11.49 -6.14
N PRO A 5 10.54 -12.04 -4.96
CA PRO A 5 9.38 -12.93 -4.79
C PRO A 5 8.05 -12.29 -5.15
N TYR A 6 7.93 -10.98 -5.07
CA TYR A 6 6.73 -10.22 -5.44
C TYR A 6 6.25 -10.48 -6.89
N ILE A 7 7.08 -11.07 -7.74
CA ILE A 7 6.72 -11.45 -9.13
C ILE A 7 5.44 -12.31 -9.23
N TYR A 8 5.03 -12.96 -8.15
CA TYR A 8 3.82 -13.79 -8.10
C TYR A 8 2.57 -13.02 -7.71
N MET A 9 2.69 -11.75 -7.33
CA MET A 9 1.55 -10.91 -6.98
C MET A 9 0.86 -10.40 -8.25
N GLY A 10 -0.45 -10.26 -8.19
CA GLY A 10 -1.26 -9.70 -9.28
C GLY A 10 -1.17 -8.19 -9.36
N GLY A 11 -1.79 -7.61 -10.37
CA GLY A 11 -2.01 -6.18 -10.47
C GLY A 11 -3.12 -5.71 -9.52
N GLY A 12 -3.18 -4.40 -9.29
CA GLY A 12 -4.21 -3.74 -8.50
C GLY A 12 -5.48 -3.46 -9.28
N VAL A 13 -6.54 -3.20 -8.54
CA VAL A 13 -7.81 -2.69 -9.05
C VAL A 13 -8.35 -1.67 -8.08
N SER A 14 -8.84 -0.55 -8.60
CA SER A 14 -9.62 0.42 -7.84
C SER A 14 -10.96 0.69 -8.53
N VAL A 15 -11.96 1.02 -7.72
CA VAL A 15 -13.34 1.21 -8.14
C VAL A 15 -13.85 2.51 -7.51
N GLY A 16 -14.48 3.37 -8.31
CA GLY A 16 -15.07 4.62 -7.85
C GLY A 16 -15.66 5.40 -9.02
N ASP A 17 -16.55 6.32 -8.70
CA ASP A 17 -17.23 7.20 -9.68
C ASP A 17 -16.31 8.41 -10.00
N ILE A 18 -15.59 8.35 -11.13
CA ILE A 18 -14.61 9.39 -11.50
C ILE A 18 -15.26 10.62 -12.15
N ASN A 19 -16.52 10.53 -12.52
CA ASN A 19 -17.21 11.60 -13.27
C ASN A 19 -18.51 12.10 -12.60
N ASN A 20 -18.80 11.61 -11.38
CA ASN A 20 -19.97 11.95 -10.58
C ASN A 20 -21.31 11.66 -11.28
N ASP A 21 -21.39 10.51 -11.98
CA ASP A 21 -22.63 10.06 -12.66
C ASP A 21 -23.39 8.97 -11.87
N ASP A 22 -22.99 8.68 -10.63
CA ASP A 22 -23.53 7.65 -9.73
C ASP A 22 -23.27 6.21 -10.22
N LEU A 23 -22.29 5.99 -11.12
CA LEU A 23 -21.88 4.67 -11.60
C LEU A 23 -20.40 4.46 -11.33
N ASP A 24 -20.06 3.42 -10.57
CA ASP A 24 -18.68 3.09 -10.27
C ASP A 24 -17.92 2.68 -11.53
N ASP A 25 -16.79 3.33 -11.78
CA ASP A 25 -15.81 3.06 -12.82
C ASP A 25 -14.71 2.14 -12.30
N ILE A 26 -13.92 1.55 -13.19
CA ILE A 26 -12.90 0.57 -12.79
C ILE A 26 -11.55 0.93 -13.42
N PHE A 27 -10.52 1.00 -12.57
CA PHE A 27 -9.14 1.11 -13.00
C PHE A 27 -8.37 -0.16 -12.66
N PHE A 28 -7.66 -0.72 -13.65
CA PHE A 28 -6.78 -1.87 -13.49
C PHE A 28 -5.34 -1.48 -13.73
N THR A 29 -4.43 -1.90 -12.86
CA THR A 29 -3.00 -1.73 -13.11
C THR A 29 -2.48 -2.80 -14.06
N GLY A 30 -1.57 -2.39 -14.94
CA GLY A 30 -0.87 -3.27 -15.89
C GLY A 30 0.45 -3.80 -15.32
N ASN A 31 0.79 -5.04 -15.62
CA ASN A 31 2.12 -5.59 -15.33
C ASN A 31 2.90 -5.70 -16.64
N MET A 32 3.92 -4.85 -16.82
CA MET A 32 4.69 -4.72 -18.05
C MET A 32 3.80 -4.39 -19.27
N THR A 33 2.75 -3.65 -19.03
CA THR A 33 1.80 -3.14 -20.02
C THR A 33 1.06 -1.93 -19.42
N GLN A 34 0.39 -1.16 -20.27
CA GLN A 34 -0.43 -0.01 -19.82
C GLN A 34 -1.52 -0.42 -18.83
N ASN A 35 -1.83 0.48 -17.89
CA ASN A 35 -3.03 0.44 -17.07
C ASN A 35 -4.29 0.55 -17.93
N LYS A 36 -5.45 0.24 -17.35
CA LYS A 36 -6.73 0.33 -18.04
C LYS A 36 -7.78 1.04 -17.21
N LEU A 37 -8.44 2.04 -17.80
CA LEU A 37 -9.57 2.75 -17.22
C LEU A 37 -10.84 2.45 -17.99
N TYR A 38 -11.85 1.94 -17.29
CA TYR A 38 -13.13 1.56 -17.84
C TYR A 38 -14.24 2.42 -17.25
N LEU A 39 -14.87 3.22 -18.10
CA LEU A 39 -16.02 4.03 -17.74
C LEU A 39 -17.30 3.20 -17.77
N ASN A 40 -18.05 3.21 -16.69
CA ASN A 40 -19.31 2.49 -16.54
C ASN A 40 -20.44 3.22 -17.31
N LYS A 41 -21.19 2.45 -18.10
CA LYS A 41 -22.33 2.96 -18.89
C LYS A 41 -23.67 2.41 -18.39
N GLY A 42 -23.67 1.80 -17.21
CA GLY A 42 -24.82 1.07 -16.68
C GLY A 42 -25.02 -0.30 -17.32
N ASP A 43 -25.89 -1.11 -16.73
CA ASP A 43 -26.20 -2.47 -17.19
C ASP A 43 -24.96 -3.39 -17.34
N LEU A 44 -23.91 -3.18 -16.52
CA LEU A 44 -22.60 -3.88 -16.59
C LEU A 44 -21.92 -3.71 -17.96
N LYS A 45 -22.06 -2.55 -18.59
CA LYS A 45 -21.35 -2.19 -19.80
C LYS A 45 -20.31 -1.15 -19.48
N PHE A 46 -19.12 -1.33 -20.03
CA PHE A 46 -17.98 -0.46 -19.80
C PHE A 46 -17.34 -0.05 -21.11
N ASP A 47 -16.94 1.21 -21.20
CA ASP A 47 -16.13 1.73 -22.30
C ASP A 47 -14.66 1.87 -21.84
N ASP A 48 -13.72 1.31 -22.60
CA ASP A 48 -12.29 1.53 -22.38
C ASP A 48 -11.94 2.97 -22.83
N ILE A 49 -11.69 3.85 -21.86
CA ILE A 49 -11.32 5.24 -22.10
C ILE A 49 -9.85 5.53 -21.86
N THR A 50 -9.02 4.50 -21.67
CA THR A 50 -7.61 4.60 -21.27
C THR A 50 -6.83 5.59 -22.12
N ASP A 51 -6.89 5.48 -23.44
CA ASP A 51 -6.14 6.36 -24.35
C ASP A 51 -6.68 7.81 -24.32
N TYR A 52 -8.00 7.96 -24.16
CA TYR A 52 -8.64 9.28 -24.08
C TYR A 52 -8.32 9.97 -22.75
N SER A 53 -8.35 9.21 -21.66
CA SER A 53 -8.12 9.73 -20.30
C SER A 53 -6.69 10.14 -20.03
N GLY A 54 -5.71 9.58 -20.74
CA GLY A 54 -4.30 9.81 -20.48
C GLY A 54 -3.77 9.11 -19.22
N SER A 55 -4.55 8.20 -18.60
CA SER A 55 -4.18 7.51 -17.36
C SER A 55 -3.52 6.14 -17.56
N GLY A 56 -3.20 5.77 -18.82
CA GLY A 56 -2.67 4.45 -19.15
C GLY A 56 -1.23 4.20 -18.66
N GLY A 57 -0.46 5.26 -18.43
CA GLY A 57 0.97 5.12 -18.11
C GLY A 57 1.77 4.53 -19.28
N ASP A 58 2.77 3.74 -18.95
CA ASP A 58 3.63 3.06 -19.91
C ASP A 58 3.75 1.55 -19.60
N ASP A 59 4.81 0.88 -20.07
CA ASP A 59 5.04 -0.56 -19.86
C ASP A 59 5.80 -0.87 -18.54
N ARG A 60 5.56 -0.08 -17.46
CA ARG A 60 6.13 -0.36 -16.14
C ARG A 60 5.44 -1.53 -15.44
N TRP A 61 5.99 -1.94 -14.32
CA TRP A 61 5.38 -2.93 -13.45
C TRP A 61 4.52 -2.21 -12.42
N TYR A 62 3.27 -1.96 -12.75
CA TYR A 62 2.29 -1.41 -11.84
C TYR A 62 1.76 -2.48 -10.89
N THR A 63 1.52 -2.13 -9.64
CA THR A 63 1.15 -3.06 -8.56
C THR A 63 -0.21 -2.73 -7.97
N GLY A 64 -0.30 -1.67 -7.18
CA GLY A 64 -1.53 -1.21 -6.54
C GLY A 64 -2.12 0.03 -7.19
N SER A 65 -3.38 0.28 -6.95
CA SER A 65 -4.02 1.57 -7.26
C SER A 65 -5.04 1.94 -6.20
N THR A 66 -5.20 3.25 -5.97
CA THR A 66 -6.19 3.83 -5.04
C THR A 66 -6.86 5.01 -5.72
N MET A 67 -8.19 5.06 -5.69
CA MET A 67 -8.96 6.24 -6.07
C MET A 67 -9.25 7.07 -4.82
N VAL A 68 -8.97 8.37 -4.89
CA VAL A 68 -9.07 9.30 -3.77
C VAL A 68 -9.24 10.72 -4.29
N ASP A 69 -10.05 11.54 -3.64
CA ASP A 69 -10.07 12.99 -3.86
C ASP A 69 -8.95 13.62 -3.01
N ILE A 70 -7.76 13.81 -3.64
CA ILE A 70 -6.55 14.23 -2.92
C ILE A 70 -6.49 15.74 -2.69
N ASN A 71 -7.22 16.50 -3.50
CA ASN A 71 -7.20 17.95 -3.51
C ASN A 71 -8.50 18.60 -3.02
N ASN A 72 -9.47 17.77 -2.56
CA ASN A 72 -10.79 18.18 -2.08
C ASN A 72 -11.61 18.98 -3.14
N ASP A 73 -11.48 18.62 -4.42
CA ASP A 73 -12.27 19.25 -5.51
C ASP A 73 -13.58 18.50 -5.83
N GLY A 74 -13.82 17.37 -5.19
CA GLY A 74 -15.00 16.52 -5.35
C GLY A 74 -14.89 15.53 -6.50
N LEU A 75 -13.72 15.36 -7.10
CA LEU A 75 -13.44 14.37 -8.14
C LEU A 75 -12.44 13.33 -7.62
N LEU A 76 -12.59 12.09 -8.04
CA LEU A 76 -11.62 11.06 -7.68
C LEU A 76 -10.39 11.12 -8.58
N ASP A 77 -9.22 11.26 -7.94
CA ASP A 77 -7.90 11.10 -8.53
C ASP A 77 -7.46 9.64 -8.43
N ILE A 78 -6.39 9.27 -9.14
CA ILE A 78 -5.89 7.89 -9.14
C ILE A 78 -4.41 7.88 -8.77
N TYR A 79 -4.07 7.29 -7.63
CA TYR A 79 -2.68 7.01 -7.26
C TYR A 79 -2.30 5.58 -7.64
N VAL A 80 -1.13 5.40 -8.27
CA VAL A 80 -0.68 4.11 -8.79
C VAL A 80 0.70 3.78 -8.25
N SER A 81 0.79 2.64 -7.57
CA SER A 81 2.03 2.09 -7.04
C SER A 81 2.81 1.38 -8.14
N VAL A 82 4.14 1.57 -8.14
CA VAL A 82 5.07 1.00 -9.13
C VAL A 82 6.17 0.22 -8.43
N ALA A 83 6.51 -0.95 -8.98
CA ALA A 83 7.60 -1.78 -8.49
C ALA A 83 8.48 -2.27 -9.67
N GLY A 84 9.38 -3.20 -9.42
CA GLY A 84 10.16 -3.88 -10.44
C GLY A 84 11.64 -3.97 -10.11
N LEU A 85 12.36 -4.79 -10.88
CA LEU A 85 13.81 -5.00 -10.71
C LEU A 85 14.62 -3.92 -11.39
N ASP A 86 14.15 -3.43 -12.51
CA ASP A 86 14.84 -2.47 -13.39
C ASP A 86 13.86 -1.38 -13.84
N GLY A 87 14.41 -0.24 -14.27
CA GLY A 87 13.65 0.84 -14.89
C GLY A 87 13.20 1.94 -13.92
N ILE A 88 12.24 2.73 -14.38
CA ILE A 88 11.64 3.83 -13.63
C ILE A 88 10.59 3.22 -12.70
N LYS A 89 10.69 3.53 -11.41
CA LYS A 89 9.79 3.01 -10.34
C LYS A 89 9.02 4.10 -9.62
N ASN A 90 9.08 5.33 -10.11
CA ASN A 90 8.29 6.40 -9.52
C ASN A 90 6.82 6.05 -9.55
N ASN A 91 6.16 6.14 -8.40
CA ASN A 91 4.71 6.05 -8.32
C ASN A 91 4.08 7.20 -9.12
N GLU A 92 2.86 7.02 -9.57
CA GLU A 92 2.13 7.98 -10.39
C GLU A 92 0.88 8.48 -9.67
N LEU A 93 0.59 9.76 -9.85
CA LEU A 93 -0.66 10.39 -9.42
C LEU A 93 -1.34 11.03 -10.63
N TYR A 94 -2.51 10.57 -10.97
CA TYR A 94 -3.33 11.09 -12.03
C TYR A 94 -4.43 11.98 -11.43
N ILE A 95 -4.25 13.31 -11.53
CA ILE A 95 -5.24 14.30 -11.10
C ILE A 95 -6.36 14.40 -12.14
N ASN A 96 -7.59 14.28 -11.69
CA ASN A 96 -8.80 14.32 -12.52
C ASN A 96 -9.08 15.76 -12.98
N ASN A 97 -9.19 15.99 -14.29
CA ASN A 97 -9.45 17.30 -14.86
C ASN A 97 -10.95 17.64 -14.96
N GLY A 98 -11.86 16.72 -14.54
CA GLY A 98 -13.31 16.92 -14.58
C GLY A 98 -13.97 16.69 -15.94
N ASP A 99 -13.22 16.18 -16.92
CA ASP A 99 -13.72 15.90 -18.29
C ASP A 99 -13.38 14.46 -18.74
N ASN A 100 -13.16 13.55 -17.78
CA ASN A 100 -12.68 12.17 -17.96
C ASN A 100 -11.24 12.10 -18.49
N THR A 101 -10.47 13.17 -18.39
CA THR A 101 -9.03 13.16 -18.62
C THR A 101 -8.28 13.39 -17.32
N PHE A 102 -7.01 12.98 -17.29
CA PHE A 102 -6.16 13.06 -16.11
C PHE A 102 -4.81 13.67 -16.45
N THR A 103 -4.19 14.30 -15.45
CA THR A 103 -2.83 14.87 -15.56
C THR A 103 -1.92 14.18 -14.55
N GLU A 104 -0.82 13.54 -15.01
CA GLU A 104 0.16 12.95 -14.12
C GLU A 104 0.90 14.04 -13.34
N SER A 105 0.92 13.96 -12.01
CA SER A 105 1.33 15.04 -11.09
C SER A 105 2.09 14.56 -9.85
N ALA A 106 2.45 13.26 -9.73
CA ALA A 106 3.06 12.71 -8.51
C ALA A 106 4.32 13.48 -8.08
N LYS A 107 5.15 13.86 -9.03
CA LYS A 107 6.36 14.64 -8.78
C LYS A 107 6.06 16.05 -8.28
N ASP A 108 5.04 16.69 -8.81
CA ASP A 108 4.66 18.06 -8.42
C ASP A 108 4.09 18.08 -7.01
N TYR A 109 3.41 17.00 -6.62
CA TYR A 109 2.92 16.78 -5.26
C TYR A 109 3.99 16.24 -4.30
N GLY A 110 5.14 15.76 -4.79
CA GLY A 110 6.24 15.21 -3.96
C GLY A 110 5.96 13.80 -3.45
N ILE A 111 5.11 13.02 -4.12
CA ILE A 111 4.74 11.65 -3.76
C ILE A 111 5.08 10.62 -4.85
N ASP A 112 6.04 10.95 -5.69
CA ASP A 112 6.61 10.06 -6.70
C ASP A 112 7.59 9.05 -6.08
N ASP A 113 7.16 8.31 -5.04
CA ASP A 113 7.97 7.31 -4.33
C ASP A 113 8.69 6.39 -5.32
N ILE A 114 9.96 6.10 -5.04
CA ILE A 114 10.86 5.30 -5.91
C ILE A 114 11.16 3.92 -5.35
N GLY A 115 10.49 3.52 -4.27
CA GLY A 115 10.56 2.19 -3.70
C GLY A 115 9.97 1.11 -4.62
N ASN A 116 9.92 -0.11 -4.15
CA ASN A 116 9.09 -1.14 -4.78
C ASN A 116 7.71 -1.12 -4.13
N SER A 117 6.90 -0.14 -4.51
CA SER A 117 5.62 0.11 -3.88
C SER A 117 4.59 -0.95 -4.25
N VAL A 118 3.83 -1.44 -3.29
CA VAL A 118 2.84 -2.49 -3.47
C VAL A 118 1.43 -2.04 -3.16
N GLN A 119 1.28 -1.12 -2.22
CA GLN A 119 0.00 -0.55 -1.79
C GLN A 119 0.21 0.89 -1.36
N ALA A 120 -0.82 1.71 -1.58
CA ALA A 120 -0.92 3.07 -1.08
C ALA A 120 -2.26 3.25 -0.37
N THR A 121 -2.23 3.87 0.82
CA THR A 121 -3.44 4.12 1.62
C THR A 121 -3.46 5.57 2.05
N PHE A 122 -4.58 6.25 1.82
CA PHE A 122 -4.79 7.63 2.20
C PHE A 122 -5.64 7.71 3.46
N PHE A 123 -5.22 8.53 4.42
CA PHE A 123 -5.93 8.75 5.69
C PHE A 123 -5.40 10.01 6.38
N ASP A 124 -6.22 10.64 7.19
CA ASP A 124 -5.87 11.84 7.97
C ASP A 124 -5.20 11.39 9.29
N TYR A 125 -3.84 11.27 9.31
CA TYR A 125 -3.14 10.71 10.46
C TYR A 125 -2.97 11.70 11.62
N ASP A 126 -2.89 13.02 11.33
CA ASP A 126 -2.67 14.06 12.33
C ASP A 126 -3.93 14.89 12.64
N LYS A 127 -5.04 14.57 11.97
CA LYS A 127 -6.38 15.15 12.16
C LYS A 127 -6.44 16.64 11.81
N ASP A 128 -5.70 17.04 10.81
CA ASP A 128 -5.76 18.39 10.27
C ASP A 128 -6.86 18.58 9.20
N GLY A 129 -7.46 17.47 8.74
CA GLY A 129 -8.59 17.43 7.80
C GLY A 129 -8.18 17.17 6.35
N ASP A 130 -6.90 17.07 6.06
CA ASP A 130 -6.36 16.69 4.76
C ASP A 130 -5.96 15.19 4.77
N LEU A 131 -6.01 14.53 3.61
CA LEU A 131 -5.59 13.14 3.52
C LEU A 131 -4.10 13.03 3.30
N ASP A 132 -3.43 12.30 4.19
CA ASP A 132 -2.03 11.92 4.13
C ASP A 132 -1.86 10.59 3.39
N LEU A 133 -0.63 10.24 3.04
CA LEU A 133 -0.34 9.05 2.25
C LEU A 133 0.64 8.11 2.96
N TYR A 134 0.24 6.87 3.16
CA TYR A 134 1.13 5.76 3.52
C TYR A 134 1.41 4.87 2.30
N VAL A 135 2.69 4.68 1.97
CA VAL A 135 3.16 3.82 0.88
C VAL A 135 3.86 2.60 1.46
N ALA A 136 3.30 1.43 1.21
CA ALA A 136 3.88 0.15 1.56
C ALA A 136 4.89 -0.30 0.50
N ASN A 137 6.12 -0.60 0.90
CA ASN A 137 7.22 -0.98 0.02
C ASN A 137 7.69 -2.42 0.29
N TYR A 138 7.94 -3.16 -0.80
CA TYR A 138 8.52 -4.50 -0.77
C TYR A 138 9.96 -4.47 -1.29
N PRO A 139 10.97 -4.22 -0.43
CA PRO A 139 12.34 -4.04 -0.87
C PRO A 139 12.93 -5.30 -1.49
N ILE A 140 13.85 -5.13 -2.45
CA ILE A 140 14.59 -6.25 -3.03
C ILE A 140 15.53 -6.84 -1.98
N THR A 141 15.18 -8.02 -1.50
CA THR A 141 15.92 -8.73 -0.44
C THR A 141 16.40 -10.08 -0.96
N PRO A 142 17.66 -10.48 -0.68
CA PRO A 142 18.11 -11.83 -1.03
C PRO A 142 17.19 -12.87 -0.40
N PHE A 143 16.75 -13.85 -1.18
CA PHE A 143 15.81 -14.89 -0.73
C PHE A 143 16.31 -15.70 0.48
N ASP A 144 17.63 -15.88 0.57
CA ASP A 144 18.32 -16.58 1.65
C ASP A 144 18.89 -15.64 2.73
N ALA A 145 18.38 -14.39 2.77
CA ALA A 145 18.86 -13.41 3.76
C ALA A 145 18.65 -13.92 5.19
N PRO A 146 19.71 -14.00 6.01
CA PRO A 146 19.56 -14.43 7.39
C PRO A 146 18.86 -13.34 8.23
N ARG A 147 18.27 -13.71 9.36
CA ARG A 147 17.63 -12.76 10.28
C ARG A 147 18.52 -11.57 10.65
N SER A 148 19.83 -11.78 10.77
CA SER A 148 20.79 -10.69 11.04
C SER A 148 20.83 -9.64 9.94
N TYR A 149 20.51 -10.00 8.70
CA TYR A 149 20.39 -9.05 7.58
C TYR A 149 19.22 -8.08 7.81
N TYR A 150 18.06 -8.60 8.22
CA TYR A 150 16.89 -7.77 8.51
C TYR A 150 17.15 -6.82 9.67
N PHE A 151 17.76 -7.29 10.78
CA PHE A 151 18.15 -6.41 11.89
C PHE A 151 19.15 -5.34 11.49
N TYR A 152 20.11 -5.66 10.62
CA TYR A 152 21.04 -4.68 10.08
C TYR A 152 20.29 -3.64 9.21
N LYS A 153 19.40 -4.09 8.34
CA LYS A 153 18.61 -3.22 7.47
C LYS A 153 17.66 -2.31 8.25
N MET A 154 16.99 -2.80 9.28
CA MET A 154 16.15 -1.96 10.16
C MET A 154 16.89 -0.76 10.75
N GLN A 155 18.22 -0.84 10.90
CA GLN A 155 19.05 0.24 11.40
C GLN A 155 19.73 1.07 10.29
N ASN A 156 19.82 0.52 9.08
CA ASN A 156 20.59 1.07 7.97
C ASN A 156 19.82 0.98 6.64
N THR A 157 18.51 1.21 6.69
CA THR A 157 17.67 1.18 5.50
C THR A 157 17.73 2.53 4.77
N ASP A 158 17.65 2.48 3.44
CA ASP A 158 17.49 3.67 2.62
C ASP A 158 15.98 3.99 2.47
N ASP A 159 15.63 5.23 2.17
CA ASP A 159 14.25 5.71 2.07
C ASP A 159 13.39 4.93 1.06
N TYR A 160 14.00 4.42 0.01
CA TYR A 160 13.33 3.60 -1.01
C TYR A 160 13.19 2.11 -0.63
N GLU A 161 13.70 1.70 0.52
CA GLU A 161 13.62 0.33 1.03
C GLU A 161 12.65 0.21 2.22
N THR A 162 12.15 1.32 2.76
CA THR A 162 11.19 1.36 3.87
C THR A 162 9.80 1.72 3.37
N ASP A 163 8.79 1.41 4.16
CA ASP A 163 7.48 2.02 3.98
C ASP A 163 7.59 3.52 4.26
N ASN A 164 6.77 4.33 3.61
CA ASN A 164 6.86 5.77 3.72
C ASN A 164 5.54 6.41 4.12
N LEU A 165 5.60 7.35 5.07
CA LEU A 165 4.51 8.27 5.39
C LEU A 165 4.80 9.64 4.81
N TYR A 166 3.84 10.17 4.06
CA TYR A 166 3.87 11.51 3.48
C TYR A 166 2.73 12.33 4.06
N ARG A 167 3.07 13.42 4.76
CA ARG A 167 2.09 14.38 5.26
C ARG A 167 1.68 15.32 4.14
N ASN A 168 0.38 15.54 4.03
CA ASN A 168 -0.18 16.55 3.15
C ASN A 168 -0.03 17.94 3.78
N ASP A 169 0.65 18.85 3.09
CA ASP A 169 0.80 20.24 3.51
C ASP A 169 -0.11 21.18 2.67
N GLY A 170 -1.18 20.64 2.07
CA GLY A 170 -2.19 21.32 1.26
C GLY A 170 -1.85 21.40 -0.22
N SER A 171 -0.67 21.84 -0.62
CA SER A 171 -0.27 21.95 -2.04
C SER A 171 0.81 20.94 -2.46
N SER A 172 1.38 20.24 -1.51
CA SER A 172 2.42 19.22 -1.71
C SER A 172 2.54 18.37 -0.47
N PHE A 173 3.17 17.23 -0.60
CA PHE A 173 3.42 16.31 0.50
C PHE A 173 4.87 16.39 0.98
N THR A 174 5.05 16.20 2.27
CA THR A 174 6.37 16.09 2.91
C THR A 174 6.54 14.68 3.48
N ARG A 175 7.61 13.97 3.10
CA ARG A 175 7.93 12.68 3.71
C ARG A 175 8.32 12.87 5.17
N VAL A 176 7.60 12.22 6.08
CA VAL A 176 7.75 12.37 7.55
C VAL A 176 7.99 11.02 8.26
N THR A 177 8.38 9.99 7.54
CA THR A 177 8.54 8.61 8.05
C THR A 177 9.42 8.54 9.30
N GLU A 178 10.57 9.21 9.32
CA GLU A 178 11.49 9.21 10.45
C GLU A 178 10.96 9.99 11.64
N GLU A 179 10.40 11.17 11.39
CA GLU A 179 9.80 12.04 12.40
C GLU A 179 8.62 11.36 13.06
N ALA A 180 7.83 10.64 12.28
CA ALA A 180 6.69 9.87 12.76
C ALA A 180 7.08 8.55 13.47
N GLY A 181 8.35 8.13 13.41
CA GLY A 181 8.82 6.90 14.05
C GLY A 181 8.41 5.61 13.33
N LEU A 182 8.11 5.69 12.02
CA LEU A 182 7.59 4.59 11.20
C LEU A 182 8.66 3.87 10.37
N ARG A 183 9.94 4.07 10.68
CA ARG A 183 11.01 3.44 9.92
C ARG A 183 11.00 1.94 10.09
N THR A 184 10.68 1.22 9.03
CA THR A 184 10.60 -0.24 8.96
C THR A 184 11.62 -0.81 7.99
N TYR A 185 11.88 -2.10 8.08
CA TYR A 185 12.42 -2.88 6.99
C TYR A 185 11.77 -4.25 7.03
N GLY A 186 10.99 -4.53 6.03
CA GLY A 186 10.29 -5.80 5.89
C GLY A 186 9.78 -5.96 4.46
N LEU A 187 9.29 -7.14 4.16
CA LEU A 187 8.66 -7.43 2.87
C LEU A 187 7.17 -7.13 3.01
N THR A 188 6.82 -5.84 3.05
CA THR A 188 5.44 -5.39 3.27
C THR A 188 4.55 -5.78 2.10
N LEU A 189 3.45 -6.46 2.37
CA LEU A 189 2.45 -6.81 1.37
C LEU A 189 1.13 -6.09 1.56
N SER A 190 0.78 -5.72 2.78
CA SER A 190 -0.45 -5.01 3.07
C SER A 190 -0.31 -4.15 4.31
N ALA A 191 -0.92 -2.97 4.28
CA ALA A 191 -1.12 -2.11 5.43
C ALA A 191 -2.61 -1.75 5.54
N SER A 192 -3.17 -1.85 6.75
CA SER A 192 -4.54 -1.49 7.04
C SER A 192 -4.60 -0.44 8.13
N ILE A 193 -5.52 0.50 7.99
CA ILE A 193 -5.66 1.68 8.85
C ILE A 193 -6.96 1.58 9.64
N GLY A 194 -6.91 1.88 10.93
CA GLY A 194 -8.10 1.95 11.78
C GLY A 194 -7.77 2.38 13.20
N ASP A 195 -8.72 2.95 13.90
CA ASP A 195 -8.61 3.31 15.33
C ASP A 195 -8.77 2.05 16.18
N LEU A 196 -7.67 1.35 16.46
CA LEU A 196 -7.65 0.06 17.15
C LEU A 196 -7.80 0.18 18.67
N ASN A 197 -7.55 1.36 19.23
CA ASN A 197 -7.60 1.62 20.66
C ASN A 197 -8.77 2.54 21.08
N ASN A 198 -9.58 3.04 20.13
CA ASN A 198 -10.70 3.95 20.30
C ASN A 198 -10.29 5.32 20.92
N ASP A 199 -9.13 5.84 20.55
CA ASP A 199 -8.70 7.19 20.92
C ASP A 199 -9.02 8.23 19.84
N SER A 200 -9.63 7.78 18.75
CA SER A 200 -10.00 8.53 17.56
C SER A 200 -8.83 8.90 16.64
N TYR A 201 -7.62 8.50 16.91
CA TYR A 201 -6.51 8.62 15.96
C TYR A 201 -6.35 7.32 15.17
N PRO A 202 -6.12 7.36 13.86
CA PRO A 202 -5.95 6.15 13.08
C PRO A 202 -4.59 5.50 13.34
N ASP A 203 -4.61 4.20 13.62
CA ASP A 203 -3.46 3.33 13.81
C ASP A 203 -3.14 2.58 12.52
N ILE A 204 -1.96 1.98 12.42
CA ILE A 204 -1.50 1.25 11.25
C ILE A 204 -1.12 -0.18 11.64
N TYR A 205 -1.74 -1.19 11.00
CA TYR A 205 -1.26 -2.57 11.06
C TYR A 205 -0.60 -2.96 9.74
N ILE A 206 0.62 -3.48 9.80
CA ILE A 206 1.44 -3.84 8.64
C ILE A 206 1.68 -5.34 8.63
N SER A 207 1.24 -6.01 7.57
CA SER A 207 1.46 -7.43 7.32
C SER A 207 2.73 -7.64 6.51
N ILE A 208 3.68 -8.36 7.10
CA ILE A 208 5.01 -8.61 6.56
C ILE A 208 5.14 -10.07 6.13
N ASP A 209 5.67 -10.28 4.93
CA ASP A 209 6.04 -11.63 4.43
C ASP A 209 7.42 -12.05 4.94
N PHE A 210 7.62 -13.35 5.17
CA PHE A 210 8.88 -13.97 5.60
C PHE A 210 9.43 -13.52 6.98
N SER A 211 10.71 -13.23 7.07
CA SER A 211 11.52 -13.29 8.30
C SER A 211 11.41 -12.10 9.24
N SER A 212 10.75 -11.02 8.85
CA SER A 212 10.47 -9.88 9.71
C SER A 212 9.13 -10.08 10.44
N PRO A 213 8.95 -9.62 11.67
CA PRO A 213 7.64 -9.58 12.31
C PRO A 213 6.76 -8.51 11.64
N ASP A 214 5.45 -8.66 11.79
CA ASP A 214 4.50 -7.58 11.52
C ASP A 214 4.74 -6.38 12.44
N PHE A 215 4.16 -5.24 12.09
CA PHE A 215 4.15 -4.06 12.94
C PHE A 215 2.72 -3.63 13.26
N MET A 216 2.52 -3.16 14.47
CA MET A 216 1.28 -2.51 14.92
C MET A 216 1.65 -1.15 15.50
N TYR A 217 1.45 -0.12 14.74
CA TYR A 217 1.79 1.25 15.09
C TYR A 217 0.58 1.97 15.64
N MET A 218 0.58 2.24 16.95
CA MET A 218 -0.39 3.09 17.60
C MET A 218 -0.02 4.56 17.41
N ASN A 219 -0.97 5.35 16.95
CA ASN A 219 -0.82 6.79 16.81
C ASN A 219 -0.81 7.45 18.20
N ASN A 220 0.20 8.25 18.51
CA ASN A 220 0.33 8.92 19.80
C ASN A 220 -0.47 10.23 19.89
N GLY A 221 -1.12 10.67 18.80
CA GLY A 221 -1.88 11.91 18.72
C GLY A 221 -1.02 13.18 18.67
N ASP A 222 0.28 13.05 18.47
CA ASP A 222 1.25 14.14 18.37
C ASP A 222 2.06 14.13 17.05
N GLY A 223 1.57 13.38 16.07
CA GLY A 223 2.22 13.18 14.78
C GLY A 223 3.24 12.04 14.78
N THR A 224 3.37 11.30 15.88
CA THR A 224 4.27 10.14 15.99
C THR A 224 3.52 8.84 16.26
N PHE A 225 4.19 7.71 16.03
CA PHE A 225 3.66 6.37 16.26
C PHE A 225 4.57 5.54 17.16
N SER A 226 3.98 4.56 17.84
CA SER A 226 4.69 3.58 18.68
C SER A 226 4.38 2.16 18.23
N ASP A 227 5.40 1.34 17.92
CA ASP A 227 5.20 -0.07 17.63
C ASP A 227 4.87 -0.82 18.91
N VAL A 228 3.68 -1.40 18.97
CA VAL A 228 3.14 -2.13 20.12
C VAL A 228 2.83 -3.59 19.81
N VAL A 229 3.28 -4.11 18.67
CA VAL A 229 2.92 -5.48 18.24
C VAL A 229 3.28 -6.54 19.29
N LYS A 230 4.39 -6.37 20.00
CA LYS A 230 4.83 -7.33 21.03
C LYS A 230 4.01 -7.29 22.30
N GLU A 231 3.43 -6.15 22.61
CA GLU A 231 2.63 -5.89 23.81
C GLU A 231 1.17 -6.33 23.61
N THR A 232 0.69 -6.26 22.38
CA THR A 232 -0.73 -6.43 22.05
C THR A 232 -1.04 -7.81 21.47
N THR A 233 -0.07 -8.46 20.81
CA THR A 233 -0.29 -9.76 20.16
C THR A 233 0.57 -10.86 20.79
N ASN A 234 0.01 -12.09 20.88
CA ASN A 234 0.76 -13.25 21.33
C ASN A 234 1.65 -13.87 20.25
N GLN A 235 1.33 -13.60 18.99
CA GLN A 235 2.05 -14.07 17.81
C GLN A 235 1.69 -13.21 16.61
N THR A 236 2.58 -13.14 15.65
CA THR A 236 2.32 -12.56 14.31
C THR A 236 2.35 -13.67 13.26
N SER A 237 1.85 -13.38 12.07
CA SER A 237 1.99 -14.27 10.91
C SER A 237 3.49 -14.46 10.56
N PHE A 238 3.83 -15.57 9.92
CA PHE A 238 5.17 -15.79 9.37
C PHE A 238 5.21 -15.51 7.86
N TYR A 239 4.08 -15.71 7.18
CA TYR A 239 3.89 -15.45 5.75
C TYR A 239 2.66 -14.58 5.57
N GLY A 240 2.66 -13.40 6.18
CA GLY A 240 1.56 -12.47 6.12
C GLY A 240 1.33 -11.98 4.69
N MET A 241 0.11 -12.17 4.17
CA MET A 241 -0.22 -11.84 2.77
C MET A 241 -1.11 -10.63 2.66
N GLY A 242 -2.04 -10.48 3.57
CA GLY A 242 -2.98 -9.39 3.58
C GLY A 242 -3.62 -9.23 4.94
N VAL A 243 -4.04 -8.01 5.25
CA VAL A 243 -4.73 -7.65 6.49
C VAL A 243 -5.89 -6.74 6.17
N ASP A 244 -6.95 -6.86 6.95
CA ASP A 244 -8.08 -5.93 6.93
C ASP A 244 -8.56 -5.66 8.36
N ILE A 245 -9.13 -4.48 8.58
CA ILE A 245 -9.59 -3.99 9.87
C ILE A 245 -11.08 -3.65 9.77
N ALA A 246 -11.89 -4.26 10.61
CA ALA A 246 -13.32 -3.96 10.75
C ALA A 246 -13.84 -4.47 12.10
N ASP A 247 -15.01 -4.01 12.52
CA ASP A 247 -15.76 -4.61 13.64
C ASP A 247 -16.45 -5.89 13.14
N PHE A 248 -15.76 -7.04 13.22
CA PHE A 248 -16.27 -8.33 12.71
C PHE A 248 -17.33 -8.97 13.64
N ASN A 249 -17.39 -8.54 14.89
CA ASN A 249 -18.27 -9.15 15.90
C ASN A 249 -19.41 -8.21 16.37
N ASN A 250 -19.44 -6.97 15.87
CA ASN A 250 -20.40 -5.90 16.23
C ASN A 250 -20.35 -5.50 17.71
N ASP A 251 -19.17 -5.42 18.30
CA ASP A 251 -18.98 -4.95 19.68
C ASP A 251 -18.54 -3.48 19.77
N SER A 252 -18.43 -2.80 18.65
CA SER A 252 -18.00 -1.40 18.48
C SER A 252 -16.49 -1.18 18.70
N TYR A 253 -15.69 -2.24 18.74
CA TYR A 253 -14.24 -2.18 18.65
C TYR A 253 -13.80 -2.71 17.31
N LEU A 254 -12.74 -2.13 16.76
CA LEU A 254 -12.17 -2.66 15.52
C LEU A 254 -11.31 -3.89 15.82
N ASP A 255 -11.60 -4.94 15.08
CA ASP A 255 -10.81 -6.16 15.02
C ASP A 255 -9.90 -6.12 13.78
N TYR A 256 -8.85 -6.93 13.72
CA TYR A 256 -8.13 -7.16 12.48
C TYR A 256 -8.10 -8.65 12.11
N ILE A 257 -8.15 -8.92 10.83
CA ILE A 257 -7.96 -10.26 10.26
C ILE A 257 -6.76 -10.25 9.34
N GLN A 258 -5.84 -11.19 9.56
CA GLN A 258 -4.68 -11.39 8.71
C GLN A 258 -4.76 -12.76 8.05
N VAL A 259 -4.41 -12.82 6.76
CA VAL A 259 -4.29 -14.08 6.02
C VAL A 259 -2.82 -14.48 5.88
N ASP A 260 -2.57 -15.79 6.00
CA ASP A 260 -1.23 -16.37 5.99
C ASP A 260 -1.19 -17.54 4.98
N MET A 261 -0.05 -17.72 4.31
CA MET A 261 0.18 -18.86 3.41
C MET A 261 0.48 -20.17 4.13
N ASP A 262 0.48 -20.22 5.46
CA ASP A 262 0.79 -21.46 6.17
C ASP A 262 -0.26 -22.54 5.92
N ALA A 263 0.22 -23.78 5.73
CA ALA A 263 -0.67 -24.91 5.48
C ALA A 263 -1.21 -25.46 6.79
N LYS A 264 -2.54 -25.63 6.88
CA LYS A 264 -3.21 -26.24 8.05
C LYS A 264 -2.70 -27.64 8.41
N ASP A 265 -2.17 -28.36 7.42
CA ASP A 265 -1.67 -29.71 7.67
C ASP A 265 -0.15 -29.67 7.95
N ASN A 266 0.21 -30.28 9.07
CA ASN A 266 1.58 -30.32 9.59
C ASN A 266 2.62 -30.88 8.59
N ARG A 267 2.20 -31.70 7.60
CA ARG A 267 3.10 -32.25 6.58
C ARG A 267 3.40 -31.21 5.51
N ARG A 268 2.37 -30.44 5.07
CA ARG A 268 2.53 -29.38 4.08
C ARG A 268 3.25 -28.19 4.68
N SER A 269 2.93 -27.80 5.91
CA SER A 269 3.64 -26.75 6.64
C SER A 269 5.16 -27.06 6.71
N LYS A 270 5.54 -28.27 7.10
CA LYS A 270 6.94 -28.68 7.12
C LYS A 270 7.58 -28.81 5.74
N ALA A 271 6.81 -29.17 4.71
CA ALA A 271 7.31 -29.24 3.33
C ALA A 271 7.57 -27.84 2.76
N ASN A 272 6.70 -26.88 3.05
CA ASN A 272 6.90 -25.50 2.65
C ASN A 272 8.11 -24.87 3.35
N MET A 273 8.25 -25.10 4.66
CA MET A 273 9.42 -24.62 5.42
C MET A 273 10.72 -25.30 4.96
N ALA A 274 10.69 -26.57 4.56
CA ALA A 274 11.89 -27.30 4.08
C ALA A 274 12.37 -26.81 2.72
N SER A 275 11.50 -26.24 1.89
CA SER A 275 11.89 -25.63 0.61
C SER A 275 12.51 -24.25 0.75
N MET A 276 12.38 -23.62 1.93
CA MET A 276 12.88 -22.29 2.24
C MET A 276 14.09 -22.30 3.20
N ASN A 277 14.46 -23.45 3.74
CA ASN A 277 15.71 -23.65 4.45
C ASN A 277 16.63 -24.51 3.60
N PRO A 278 17.70 -23.94 2.99
CA PRO A 278 18.72 -24.72 2.30
C PRO A 278 19.53 -25.62 3.25
#